data_cc3814c50c3801148771c3fedbda8d3f
#
_entry.id   cc3814c50c3801148771c3fedbda8d3f
#
_cell.length_a   1.000
_cell.length_b   1.000
_cell.length_c   1.000
_cell.angle_alpha   90.00
_cell.angle_beta   90.00
_cell.angle_gamma   90.00
#
_symmetry.space_group_name_H-M   'P 1'
#
loop_
_entity.id
_entity.type
_entity.pdbx_description
1 polymer ?
#
loop_
_entity_poly.entity_id
_entity_poly.type
_entity_poly.pdbx_seq_one_letter_code
_entity_poly.pdbx_strand_id
1 'polypeptide(L)'
;MKREVAAQIEVAVTAPTTLEFQVAIASPLGAQLTESLAFTVNGKSIEPREMTGPHGTRIHKFDAGEGTVTASYAATIIGRADPAPVREIDLSTYLRPSRYAEADKFYGFAATEFGQYADSETLLEKVSSWVGTRLNYVPGSSDPIDGAADTLLAGSGVCRDYAHLVIALLRAVNVPARLVSVYAPGCSPMDFHAVAEAYVHGHWRVLDATCLAPRQSMVRISTGRDAADTAFLDNHKGAVTLKNMTVTAIVDGDLPGDSIHELVSLG
;
A
#
# COMPACT_ATOMS: atom_id res chain seq x y z
N MET A 1 -8.15 -6.00 -19.28
CA MET A 1 -8.74 -6.39 -17.97
C MET A 1 -9.62 -5.23 -17.52
N LYS A 2 -10.83 -5.51 -17.06
CA LYS A 2 -11.70 -4.51 -16.39
C LYS A 2 -11.71 -4.84 -14.89
N ARG A 3 -11.50 -3.82 -14.07
CA ARG A 3 -11.49 -3.94 -12.60
C ARG A 3 -12.52 -2.96 -12.03
N GLU A 4 -13.24 -3.39 -11.01
CA GLU A 4 -14.19 -2.56 -10.28
C GLU A 4 -13.79 -2.56 -8.82
N VAL A 5 -13.67 -1.37 -8.24
CA VAL A 5 -13.24 -1.18 -6.86
C VAL A 5 -14.15 -0.20 -6.14
N ALA A 6 -14.36 -0.40 -4.85
CA ALA A 6 -15.08 0.55 -4.03
C ALA A 6 -14.58 0.52 -2.58
N ALA A 7 -14.73 1.64 -1.88
CA ALA A 7 -14.49 1.77 -0.46
C ALA A 7 -15.59 2.60 0.20
N GLN A 8 -16.08 2.12 1.34
CA GLN A 8 -17.01 2.82 2.22
C GLN A 8 -16.38 2.89 3.60
N ILE A 9 -16.18 4.10 4.10
CA ILE A 9 -15.53 4.32 5.40
C ILE A 9 -16.43 5.22 6.23
N GLU A 10 -16.66 4.82 7.48
CA GLU A 10 -17.37 5.62 8.46
C GLU A 10 -16.48 5.83 9.68
N VAL A 11 -16.30 7.07 10.08
CA VAL A 11 -15.55 7.43 11.29
C VAL A 11 -16.37 8.35 12.19
N ALA A 12 -16.23 8.14 13.50
CA ALA A 12 -16.72 9.10 14.49
C ALA A 12 -15.60 10.08 14.85
N VAL A 13 -15.86 11.36 14.68
CA VAL A 13 -15.01 12.44 15.16
C VAL A 13 -15.47 12.79 16.56
N THR A 14 -14.63 12.60 17.56
CA THR A 14 -14.93 12.86 18.98
C THR A 14 -14.27 14.13 19.50
N ALA A 15 -13.37 14.72 18.71
CA ALA A 15 -12.82 16.07 18.91
C ALA A 15 -12.47 16.64 17.54
N PRO A 16 -12.70 17.95 17.30
CA PRO A 16 -12.44 18.57 16.00
C PRO A 16 -11.05 18.28 15.46
N THR A 17 -10.97 17.89 14.20
CA THR A 17 -9.75 17.39 13.56
C THR A 17 -9.68 17.78 12.09
N THR A 18 -8.48 17.76 11.53
CA THR A 18 -8.26 17.75 10.09
C THR A 18 -8.08 16.31 9.64
N LEU A 19 -8.85 15.86 8.64
CA LEU A 19 -8.79 14.51 8.05
C LEU A 19 -8.10 14.55 6.70
N GLU A 20 -7.33 13.51 6.41
CA GLU A 20 -6.72 13.25 5.12
C GLU A 20 -7.05 11.82 4.69
N PHE A 21 -7.74 11.67 3.56
CA PHE A 21 -8.10 10.38 2.99
C PHE A 21 -7.28 10.09 1.72
N GLN A 22 -6.75 8.88 1.63
CA GLN A 22 -6.06 8.33 0.47
C GLN A 22 -6.77 7.04 0.05
N VAL A 23 -7.93 7.18 -0.60
CA VAL A 23 -8.77 6.06 -1.04
C VAL A 23 -9.00 6.04 -2.55
N ALA A 24 -8.83 7.18 -3.20
CA ALA A 24 -8.95 7.26 -4.66
C ALA A 24 -7.75 6.63 -5.35
N ILE A 25 -7.99 6.01 -6.50
CA ILE A 25 -6.92 5.47 -7.34
C ILE A 25 -5.95 6.58 -7.71
N ALA A 26 -4.66 6.30 -7.59
CA ALA A 26 -3.61 7.18 -8.12
C ALA A 26 -3.84 7.38 -9.62
N SER A 27 -3.66 8.63 -10.09
CA SER A 27 -3.96 9.00 -11.49
C SER A 27 -3.27 8.03 -12.47
N PRO A 28 -4.01 7.10 -13.11
CA PRO A 28 -3.41 6.09 -13.97
C PRO A 28 -3.15 6.68 -15.35
N LEU A 29 -1.90 6.72 -15.77
CA LEU A 29 -1.57 6.95 -17.17
C LEU A 29 -1.81 5.65 -17.95
N GLY A 30 -2.40 5.72 -19.13
CA GLY A 30 -2.60 4.56 -20.03
C GLY A 30 -3.89 3.75 -19.80
N ALA A 31 -4.50 3.77 -18.63
CA ALA A 31 -5.78 3.12 -18.35
C ALA A 31 -6.96 4.13 -18.41
N GLN A 32 -8.14 3.62 -18.76
CA GLN A 32 -9.37 4.41 -18.66
C GLN A 32 -9.93 4.28 -17.23
N LEU A 33 -10.25 5.43 -16.62
CA LEU A 33 -10.82 5.51 -15.28
C LEU A 33 -12.16 6.23 -15.33
N THR A 34 -13.18 5.60 -14.75
CA THR A 34 -14.46 6.24 -14.42
C THR A 34 -14.67 6.08 -12.92
N GLU A 35 -14.88 7.16 -12.20
CA GLU A 35 -14.95 7.13 -10.75
C GLU A 35 -15.98 8.09 -10.16
N SER A 36 -16.34 7.84 -8.91
CA SER A 36 -17.08 8.74 -8.05
C SER A 36 -16.48 8.75 -6.66
N LEU A 37 -16.36 9.93 -6.06
CA LEU A 37 -15.88 10.11 -4.69
C LEU A 37 -16.77 11.12 -4.00
N ALA A 38 -17.27 10.79 -2.83
CA ALA A 38 -18.12 11.66 -2.03
C ALA A 38 -17.74 11.60 -0.56
N PHE A 39 -17.81 12.76 0.10
CA PHE A 39 -17.63 12.87 1.54
C PHE A 39 -18.84 13.54 2.19
N THR A 40 -19.20 13.09 3.38
CA THR A 40 -20.23 13.76 4.18
C THR A 40 -19.75 13.99 5.61
N VAL A 41 -20.24 15.05 6.24
CA VAL A 41 -20.12 15.30 7.69
C VAL A 41 -21.52 15.46 8.25
N ASN A 42 -21.91 14.59 9.15
CA ASN A 42 -23.26 14.52 9.72
C ASN A 42 -24.36 14.48 8.61
N GLY A 43 -24.12 13.69 7.55
CA GLY A 43 -25.01 13.52 6.41
C GLY A 43 -25.03 14.69 5.41
N LYS A 44 -24.27 15.75 5.63
CA LYS A 44 -24.16 16.88 4.70
C LYS A 44 -22.93 16.67 3.82
N SER A 45 -23.12 16.79 2.50
CA SER A 45 -22.02 16.71 1.53
C SER A 45 -21.01 17.84 1.77
N ILE A 46 -19.75 17.48 1.60
CA ILE A 46 -18.61 18.41 1.67
C ILE A 46 -17.69 18.22 0.47
N GLU A 47 -17.05 19.30 0.07
CA GLU A 47 -16.01 19.31 -0.97
C GLU A 47 -14.64 19.31 -0.28
N PRO A 48 -13.85 18.23 -0.38
CA PRO A 48 -12.51 18.20 0.15
C PRO A 48 -11.54 18.99 -0.73
N ARG A 49 -10.49 19.48 -0.16
CA ARG A 49 -9.33 19.94 -0.94
C ARG A 49 -8.53 18.72 -1.41
N GLU A 50 -8.49 18.48 -2.73
CA GLU A 50 -7.59 17.47 -3.29
C GLU A 50 -6.17 18.04 -3.41
N MET A 51 -5.19 17.24 -2.98
CA MET A 51 -3.76 17.48 -3.14
C MET A 51 -3.15 16.30 -3.88
N THR A 52 -2.19 16.57 -4.76
CA THR A 52 -1.43 15.53 -5.46
C THR A 52 -0.13 15.28 -4.72
N GLY A 53 0.03 14.07 -4.21
CA GLY A 53 1.26 13.58 -3.62
C GLY A 53 2.20 12.93 -4.64
N PRO A 54 3.29 12.31 -4.17
CA PRO A 54 4.21 11.56 -5.04
C PRO A 54 3.50 10.44 -5.82
N HIS A 55 3.97 10.18 -7.04
CA HIS A 55 3.51 9.06 -7.88
C HIS A 55 2.01 9.07 -8.21
N GLY A 56 1.40 10.27 -8.27
CA GLY A 56 -0.01 10.41 -8.57
C GLY A 56 -0.96 10.11 -7.39
N THR A 57 -0.43 9.92 -6.19
CA THR A 57 -1.22 9.78 -4.97
C THR A 57 -2.18 10.97 -4.81
N ARG A 58 -3.44 10.69 -4.51
CA ARG A 58 -4.49 11.71 -4.33
C ARG A 58 -4.92 11.77 -2.87
N ILE A 59 -4.72 12.92 -2.24
CA ILE A 59 -5.00 13.16 -0.83
C ILE A 59 -6.17 14.14 -0.73
N HIS A 60 -7.25 13.70 -0.09
CA HIS A 60 -8.48 14.49 0.09
C HIS A 60 -8.53 14.99 1.53
N LYS A 61 -8.33 16.29 1.71
CA LYS A 61 -8.16 16.95 3.01
C LYS A 61 -9.32 17.88 3.31
N PHE A 62 -9.82 17.82 4.56
CA PHE A 62 -10.83 18.74 5.08
C PHE A 62 -10.84 18.76 6.62
N ASP A 63 -11.40 19.82 7.18
CA ASP A 63 -11.62 19.93 8.62
C ASP A 63 -13.02 19.39 8.97
N ALA A 64 -13.11 18.63 10.06
CA ALA A 64 -14.35 18.08 10.58
C ALA A 64 -14.52 18.43 12.06
N GLY A 65 -15.70 18.91 12.43
CA GLY A 65 -16.16 18.99 13.81
C GLY A 65 -16.65 17.64 14.30
N GLU A 66 -17.10 17.59 15.57
CA GLU A 66 -17.66 16.38 16.17
C GLU A 66 -18.84 15.82 15.37
N GLY A 67 -18.90 14.49 15.24
CA GLY A 67 -19.96 13.79 14.57
C GLY A 67 -19.48 12.65 13.68
N THR A 68 -20.32 12.24 12.73
CA THR A 68 -20.03 11.14 11.79
C THR A 68 -19.54 11.69 10.47
N VAL A 69 -18.40 11.17 10.02
CA VAL A 69 -17.84 11.41 8.69
C VAL A 69 -17.95 10.13 7.88
N THR A 70 -18.41 10.25 6.63
CA THR A 70 -18.40 9.14 5.67
C THR A 70 -17.59 9.51 4.44
N ALA A 71 -16.82 8.53 3.94
CA ALA A 71 -16.16 8.58 2.65
C ALA A 71 -16.67 7.42 1.78
N SER A 72 -17.10 7.72 0.56
CA SER A 72 -17.61 6.76 -0.41
C SER A 72 -16.86 6.89 -1.72
N TYR A 73 -16.16 5.85 -2.12
CA TYR A 73 -15.43 5.79 -3.37
C TYR A 73 -15.87 4.60 -4.21
N ALA A 74 -16.02 4.78 -5.50
CA ALA A 74 -16.24 3.69 -6.46
C ALA A 74 -15.56 4.03 -7.78
N ALA A 75 -14.92 3.04 -8.41
CA ALA A 75 -14.25 3.22 -9.68
C ALA A 75 -14.29 1.96 -10.56
N THR A 76 -14.33 2.21 -11.86
CA THR A 76 -14.12 1.22 -12.92
C THR A 76 -12.86 1.57 -13.70
N ILE A 77 -11.94 0.59 -13.82
CA ILE A 77 -10.67 0.73 -14.52
C ILE A 77 -10.66 -0.23 -15.70
N ILE A 78 -10.44 0.27 -16.91
CA ILE A 78 -10.33 -0.52 -18.14
C ILE A 78 -8.91 -0.41 -18.70
N GLY A 79 -8.29 -1.54 -18.94
CA GLY A 79 -6.90 -1.62 -19.41
C GLY A 79 -5.90 -1.79 -18.28
N ARG A 80 -4.64 -1.49 -18.56
CA ARG A 80 -3.54 -1.41 -17.59
C ARG A 80 -2.96 -0.02 -17.61
N ALA A 81 -2.55 0.48 -16.45
CA ALA A 81 -1.78 1.70 -16.40
C ALA A 81 -0.35 1.47 -16.91
N ASP A 82 0.27 2.53 -17.38
CA ASP A 82 1.69 2.49 -17.70
C ASP A 82 2.52 2.22 -16.43
N PRO A 83 3.68 1.57 -16.56
CA PRO A 83 4.59 1.40 -15.43
C PRO A 83 4.92 2.74 -14.77
N ALA A 84 4.98 2.74 -13.43
CA ALA A 84 5.30 3.96 -12.69
C ALA A 84 6.63 4.57 -13.16
N PRO A 85 6.68 5.89 -13.40
CA PRO A 85 7.91 6.54 -13.86
C PRO A 85 9.01 6.42 -12.81
N VAL A 86 10.23 6.29 -13.27
CA VAL A 86 11.43 6.25 -12.42
C VAL A 86 12.04 7.66 -12.37
N ARG A 87 12.18 8.21 -11.16
CA ARG A 87 12.86 9.47 -10.91
C ARG A 87 14.12 9.19 -10.11
N GLU A 88 15.25 9.80 -10.48
CA GLU A 88 16.52 9.57 -9.80
C GLU A 88 16.46 9.84 -8.29
N ILE A 89 15.71 10.87 -7.87
CA ILE A 89 15.51 11.20 -6.46
C ILE A 89 14.81 10.07 -5.69
N ASP A 90 13.95 9.30 -6.36
CA ASP A 90 13.24 8.18 -5.73
C ASP A 90 14.21 7.06 -5.34
N LEU A 91 15.23 6.81 -6.18
CA LEU A 91 16.23 5.77 -5.91
C LEU A 91 17.00 6.08 -4.61
N SER A 92 17.36 7.34 -4.39
CA SER A 92 17.99 7.78 -3.13
C SER A 92 17.00 7.76 -1.96
N THR A 93 15.76 8.22 -2.16
CA THR A 93 14.75 8.32 -1.10
C THR A 93 14.38 6.95 -0.57
N TYR A 94 14.16 6.00 -1.47
CA TYR A 94 13.69 4.66 -1.12
C TYR A 94 14.80 3.67 -0.76
N LEU A 95 16.03 4.14 -0.58
CA LEU A 95 17.12 3.42 0.11
C LEU A 95 17.19 3.74 1.61
N ARG A 96 16.59 4.86 2.04
CA ARG A 96 16.72 5.34 3.42
C ARG A 96 15.79 4.60 4.37
N PRO A 97 16.20 4.38 5.63
CA PRO A 97 15.29 3.95 6.69
C PRO A 97 14.11 4.91 6.81
N SER A 98 12.97 4.40 7.23
CA SER A 98 11.77 5.19 7.49
C SER A 98 11.05 4.68 8.75
N ARG A 99 9.94 5.34 9.16
CA ARG A 99 9.32 5.09 10.47
C ARG A 99 8.99 3.62 10.73
N TYR A 100 8.47 2.92 9.71
CA TYR A 100 8.03 1.54 9.83
C TYR A 100 8.88 0.54 9.04
N ALA A 101 9.81 1.03 8.21
CA ALA A 101 10.78 0.21 7.47
C ALA A 101 12.20 0.64 7.88
N GLU A 102 12.61 0.19 9.07
CA GLU A 102 13.86 0.58 9.76
C GLU A 102 15.04 -0.22 9.21
N ALA A 103 15.39 0.00 7.94
CA ALA A 103 16.45 -0.73 7.23
C ALA A 103 17.81 -0.72 7.96
N ASP A 104 18.09 0.35 8.71
CA ASP A 104 19.30 0.51 9.53
C ASP A 104 19.43 -0.54 10.65
N LYS A 105 18.31 -1.11 11.12
CA LYS A 105 18.30 -2.20 12.09
C LYS A 105 18.64 -3.56 11.46
N PHE A 106 18.61 -3.66 10.14
CA PHE A 106 18.69 -4.93 9.41
C PHE A 106 20.00 -5.15 8.64
N TYR A 107 20.93 -4.17 8.58
CA TYR A 107 22.12 -4.28 7.73
C TYR A 107 22.92 -5.57 7.93
N GLY A 108 23.27 -5.93 9.17
CA GLY A 108 24.03 -7.15 9.47
C GLY A 108 23.21 -8.41 9.18
N PHE A 109 21.94 -8.40 9.57
CA PHE A 109 21.04 -9.53 9.33
C PHE A 109 20.84 -9.78 7.82
N ALA A 110 20.45 -8.75 7.08
CA ALA A 110 20.19 -8.86 5.66
C ALA A 110 21.46 -9.23 4.84
N ALA A 111 22.62 -8.72 5.24
CA ALA A 111 23.89 -9.13 4.63
C ALA A 111 24.17 -10.61 4.83
N THR A 112 23.85 -11.17 6.00
CA THR A 112 24.06 -12.60 6.30
C THR A 112 23.07 -13.48 5.53
N GLU A 113 21.79 -13.12 5.52
CA GLU A 113 20.73 -13.94 4.91
C GLU A 113 20.69 -13.82 3.37
N PHE A 114 20.99 -12.64 2.83
CA PHE A 114 20.78 -12.33 1.42
C PHE A 114 22.01 -11.86 0.65
N GLY A 115 23.12 -11.55 1.32
CA GLY A 115 24.33 -10.99 0.68
C GLY A 115 25.01 -11.89 -0.36
N GLN A 116 24.65 -13.15 -0.42
CA GLN A 116 25.13 -14.12 -1.41
C GLN A 116 24.42 -13.99 -2.78
N TYR A 117 23.27 -13.34 -2.83
CA TYR A 117 22.48 -13.21 -4.07
C TYR A 117 22.93 -11.97 -4.85
N ALA A 118 23.77 -12.18 -5.86
CA ALA A 118 24.27 -11.10 -6.71
C ALA A 118 23.24 -10.67 -7.79
N ASP A 119 22.38 -11.61 -8.19
CA ASP A 119 21.30 -11.35 -9.15
C ASP A 119 20.09 -10.72 -8.47
N SER A 120 19.66 -9.56 -8.99
CA SER A 120 18.59 -8.77 -8.38
C SER A 120 17.23 -9.48 -8.43
N GLU A 121 16.93 -10.24 -9.50
CA GLU A 121 15.65 -10.95 -9.61
C GLU A 121 15.55 -12.05 -8.57
N THR A 122 16.59 -12.87 -8.48
CA THR A 122 16.71 -13.91 -7.45
C THR A 122 16.63 -13.31 -6.04
N LEU A 123 17.28 -12.17 -5.81
CA LEU A 123 17.23 -11.48 -4.53
C LEU A 123 15.80 -11.07 -4.13
N LEU A 124 15.02 -10.50 -5.07
CA LEU A 124 13.63 -10.13 -4.82
C LEU A 124 12.78 -11.35 -4.44
N GLU A 125 12.91 -12.44 -5.19
CA GLU A 125 12.22 -13.70 -4.90
C GLU A 125 12.58 -14.23 -3.52
N LYS A 126 13.89 -14.29 -3.20
CA LYS A 126 14.36 -14.83 -1.91
C LYS A 126 13.90 -14.00 -0.72
N VAL A 127 13.96 -12.68 -0.81
CA VAL A 127 13.45 -11.79 0.26
C VAL A 127 11.94 -11.97 0.45
N SER A 128 11.16 -11.92 -0.64
CA SER A 128 9.71 -12.08 -0.57
C SER A 128 9.30 -13.45 -0.01
N SER A 129 9.89 -14.54 -0.51
CA SER A 129 9.63 -15.90 -0.03
C SER A 129 10.07 -16.10 1.43
N TRP A 130 11.21 -15.51 1.82
CA TRP A 130 11.69 -15.58 3.18
C TRP A 130 10.69 -14.94 4.15
N VAL A 131 10.20 -13.75 3.85
CA VAL A 131 9.17 -13.07 4.66
C VAL A 131 7.88 -13.88 4.69
N GLY A 132 7.39 -14.32 3.53
CA GLY A 132 6.15 -15.08 3.41
C GLY A 132 6.15 -16.42 4.15
N THR A 133 7.34 -17.05 4.33
CA THR A 133 7.48 -18.33 5.05
C THR A 133 7.79 -18.16 6.54
N ARG A 134 8.23 -16.98 6.97
CA ARG A 134 8.61 -16.71 8.37
C ARG A 134 7.50 -16.09 9.19
N LEU A 135 6.59 -15.37 8.53
CA LEU A 135 5.49 -14.72 9.21
C LEU A 135 4.19 -15.54 9.09
N ASN A 136 3.39 -15.48 10.15
CA ASN A 136 2.01 -15.94 10.12
C ASN A 136 1.10 -14.74 9.83
N TYR A 137 0.23 -14.85 8.82
CA TYR A 137 -0.78 -13.83 8.55
C TYR A 137 -1.92 -13.96 9.55
N VAL A 138 -2.03 -13.00 10.48
CA VAL A 138 -3.02 -13.03 11.57
C VAL A 138 -3.76 -11.69 11.60
N PRO A 139 -5.00 -11.62 11.10
CA PRO A 139 -5.82 -10.41 11.22
C PRO A 139 -5.94 -9.94 12.66
N GLY A 140 -5.71 -8.65 12.91
CA GLY A 140 -5.79 -8.04 14.23
C GLY A 140 -4.57 -8.25 15.14
N SER A 141 -3.50 -8.88 14.66
CA SER A 141 -2.25 -9.03 15.43
C SER A 141 -1.32 -7.80 15.36
N SER A 142 -1.60 -6.86 14.47
CA SER A 142 -0.74 -5.71 14.20
C SER A 142 -1.22 -4.46 14.96
N ASP A 143 -0.30 -3.80 15.64
CA ASP A 143 -0.52 -2.47 16.22
C ASP A 143 -0.20 -1.39 15.16
N PRO A 144 -0.93 -0.27 15.10
CA PRO A 144 -0.61 0.85 14.20
C PRO A 144 0.80 1.41 14.31
N ILE A 145 1.50 1.16 15.41
CA ILE A 145 2.87 1.64 15.64
C ILE A 145 3.95 0.62 15.31
N ASP A 146 3.60 -0.64 14.98
CA ASP A 146 4.55 -1.70 14.67
C ASP A 146 5.34 -1.40 13.40
N GLY A 147 6.67 -1.55 13.49
CA GLY A 147 7.60 -1.48 12.38
C GLY A 147 8.08 -2.87 11.93
N ALA A 148 8.99 -2.88 10.96
CA ALA A 148 9.56 -4.13 10.43
C ALA A 148 10.29 -4.96 11.49
N ALA A 149 10.95 -4.30 12.45
CA ALA A 149 11.62 -4.99 13.54
C ALA A 149 10.63 -5.66 14.51
N ASP A 150 9.54 -4.99 14.85
CA ASP A 150 8.50 -5.53 15.71
C ASP A 150 7.84 -6.74 15.04
N THR A 151 7.52 -6.62 13.75
CA THR A 151 6.96 -7.70 12.92
C THR A 151 7.85 -8.93 12.90
N LEU A 152 9.16 -8.75 12.68
CA LEU A 152 10.09 -9.87 12.68
C LEU A 152 10.14 -10.60 14.03
N LEU A 153 10.14 -9.85 15.13
CA LEU A 153 10.19 -10.42 16.49
C LEU A 153 8.86 -11.10 16.86
N ALA A 154 7.74 -10.54 16.44
CA ALA A 154 6.41 -11.11 16.67
C ALA A 154 6.17 -12.39 15.85
N GLY A 155 6.80 -12.53 14.68
CA GLY A 155 6.59 -13.65 13.75
C GLY A 155 5.18 -13.68 13.14
N SER A 156 4.43 -12.59 13.23
CA SER A 156 3.06 -12.46 12.73
C SER A 156 2.76 -11.01 12.35
N GLY A 157 1.76 -10.83 11.52
CA GLY A 157 1.33 -9.51 11.08
C GLY A 157 0.25 -9.57 10.00
N VAL A 158 -0.06 -8.41 9.43
CA VAL A 158 -0.94 -8.26 8.26
C VAL A 158 -0.17 -7.76 7.04
N CYS A 159 -0.84 -7.52 5.92
CA CYS A 159 -0.19 -7.12 4.65
C CYS A 159 0.78 -5.94 4.80
N ARG A 160 0.43 -4.93 5.60
CA ARG A 160 1.28 -3.78 5.90
C ARG A 160 2.61 -4.21 6.53
N ASP A 161 2.56 -5.12 7.49
CA ASP A 161 3.72 -5.56 8.25
C ASP A 161 4.66 -6.41 7.38
N TYR A 162 4.08 -7.28 6.56
CA TYR A 162 4.83 -8.03 5.54
C TYR A 162 5.55 -7.10 4.57
N ALA A 163 4.83 -6.08 4.06
CA ALA A 163 5.42 -5.11 3.14
C ALA A 163 6.54 -4.29 3.80
N HIS A 164 6.38 -3.84 5.05
CA HIS A 164 7.42 -3.14 5.80
C HIS A 164 8.68 -3.98 5.96
N LEU A 165 8.54 -5.27 6.32
CA LEU A 165 9.69 -6.15 6.49
C LEU A 165 10.40 -6.43 5.15
N VAL A 166 9.66 -6.68 4.06
CA VAL A 166 10.25 -6.80 2.71
C VAL A 166 11.03 -5.54 2.34
N ILE A 167 10.44 -4.36 2.55
CA ILE A 167 11.06 -3.07 2.23
C ILE A 167 12.33 -2.84 3.06
N ALA A 168 12.28 -3.10 4.36
CA ALA A 168 13.42 -2.91 5.26
C ALA A 168 14.59 -3.83 4.86
N LEU A 169 14.32 -5.10 4.57
CA LEU A 169 15.33 -6.07 4.14
C LEU A 169 15.96 -5.71 2.80
N LEU A 170 15.15 -5.31 1.81
CA LEU A 170 15.64 -4.90 0.49
C LEU A 170 16.52 -3.65 0.57
N ARG A 171 16.07 -2.62 1.31
CA ARG A 171 16.88 -1.42 1.54
C ARG A 171 18.18 -1.74 2.25
N ALA A 172 18.18 -2.68 3.19
CA ALA A 172 19.36 -3.10 3.92
C ALA A 172 20.42 -3.77 3.03
N VAL A 173 20.03 -4.35 1.89
CA VAL A 173 20.94 -4.87 0.85
C VAL A 173 21.05 -3.94 -0.37
N ASN A 174 20.81 -2.65 -0.17
CA ASN A 174 20.95 -1.58 -1.18
C ASN A 174 20.02 -1.69 -2.40
N VAL A 175 18.85 -2.28 -2.26
CA VAL A 175 17.80 -2.25 -3.28
C VAL A 175 16.78 -1.17 -2.89
N PRO A 176 16.56 -0.13 -3.74
CA PRO A 176 15.51 0.85 -3.48
C PRO A 176 14.15 0.16 -3.42
N ALA A 177 13.41 0.33 -2.32
CA ALA A 177 12.11 -0.28 -2.11
C ALA A 177 11.14 0.70 -1.43
N ARG A 178 9.85 0.61 -1.79
CA ARG A 178 8.80 1.52 -1.34
C ARG A 178 7.50 0.78 -1.07
N LEU A 179 6.62 1.36 -0.28
CA LEU A 179 5.29 0.82 0.00
C LEU A 179 4.29 1.37 -1.00
N VAL A 180 3.39 0.50 -1.44
CA VAL A 180 2.24 0.86 -2.26
C VAL A 180 0.97 0.33 -1.60
N SER A 181 0.02 1.23 -1.34
CA SER A 181 -1.34 0.84 -0.99
C SER A 181 -2.12 0.58 -2.28
N VAL A 182 -2.88 -0.50 -2.31
CA VAL A 182 -3.60 -0.96 -3.50
C VAL A 182 -5.01 -1.47 -3.17
N TYR A 183 -5.90 -1.41 -4.17
CA TYR A 183 -7.02 -2.32 -4.25
C TYR A 183 -6.53 -3.64 -4.85
N ALA A 184 -6.88 -4.78 -4.24
CA ALA A 184 -6.34 -6.09 -4.60
C ALA A 184 -7.46 -7.08 -4.95
N PRO A 185 -7.92 -7.12 -6.22
CA PRO A 185 -8.87 -8.13 -6.67
C PRO A 185 -8.33 -9.54 -6.43
N GLY A 186 -9.13 -10.38 -5.77
CA GLY A 186 -8.73 -11.73 -5.36
C GLY A 186 -8.40 -11.86 -3.87
N CYS A 187 -8.16 -10.76 -3.16
CA CYS A 187 -7.96 -10.78 -1.72
C CYS A 187 -9.24 -11.25 -0.98
N SER A 188 -9.09 -12.13 0.00
CA SER A 188 -10.21 -12.63 0.81
C SER A 188 -9.81 -12.75 2.29
N PRO A 189 -10.54 -12.06 3.22
CA PRO A 189 -11.60 -11.09 2.93
C PRO A 189 -11.08 -9.89 2.14
N MET A 190 -11.99 -9.21 1.39
CA MET A 190 -11.64 -7.99 0.66
C MET A 190 -11.32 -6.86 1.63
N ASP A 191 -10.18 -6.21 1.44
CA ASP A 191 -9.71 -5.07 2.23
C ASP A 191 -8.75 -4.21 1.40
N PHE A 192 -8.37 -3.04 1.91
CA PHE A 192 -7.18 -2.36 1.44
C PHE A 192 -5.97 -3.28 1.62
N HIS A 193 -5.09 -3.27 0.62
CA HIS A 193 -3.92 -4.12 0.66
C HIS A 193 -2.64 -3.28 0.54
N ALA A 194 -1.55 -3.77 1.12
CA ALA A 194 -0.25 -3.12 1.09
C ALA A 194 0.79 -4.08 0.53
N VAL A 195 1.57 -3.60 -0.43
CA VAL A 195 2.63 -4.36 -1.09
C VAL A 195 3.92 -3.55 -1.14
N ALA A 196 5.03 -4.24 -1.32
CA ALA A 196 6.30 -3.59 -1.62
C ALA A 196 6.48 -3.42 -3.13
N GLU A 197 7.14 -2.35 -3.55
CA GLU A 197 7.76 -2.24 -4.87
C GLU A 197 9.26 -2.06 -4.71
N ALA A 198 10.05 -2.79 -5.48
CA ALA A 198 11.51 -2.70 -5.54
C ALA A 198 11.98 -2.26 -6.93
N TYR A 199 13.05 -1.47 -6.99
CA TYR A 199 13.63 -1.03 -8.24
C TYR A 199 14.69 -2.00 -8.73
N VAL A 200 14.41 -2.64 -9.87
CA VAL A 200 15.30 -3.62 -10.51
C VAL A 200 15.20 -3.50 -12.03
N HIS A 201 16.33 -3.56 -12.72
CA HIS A 201 16.43 -3.52 -14.18
C HIS A 201 15.68 -2.34 -14.84
N GLY A 202 15.80 -1.16 -14.21
CA GLY A 202 15.19 0.06 -14.75
C GLY A 202 13.71 0.23 -14.46
N HIS A 203 13.08 -0.67 -13.68
CA HIS A 203 11.64 -0.65 -13.41
C HIS A 203 11.32 -0.91 -11.93
N TRP A 204 10.18 -0.39 -11.48
CA TRP A 204 9.56 -0.77 -10.22
C TRP A 204 8.84 -2.10 -10.37
N ARG A 205 9.16 -3.07 -9.51
CA ARG A 205 8.58 -4.43 -9.49
C ARG A 205 7.84 -4.67 -8.20
N VAL A 206 6.59 -5.11 -8.31
CA VAL A 206 5.75 -5.37 -7.14
C VAL A 206 6.06 -6.72 -6.52
N LEU A 207 6.15 -6.73 -5.18
CA LEU A 207 6.32 -7.92 -4.35
C LEU A 207 5.19 -7.97 -3.33
N ASP A 208 4.52 -9.12 -3.28
CA ASP A 208 3.52 -9.42 -2.25
C ASP A 208 3.90 -10.72 -1.55
N ALA A 209 4.55 -10.59 -0.40
CA ALA A 209 4.96 -11.75 0.41
C ALA A 209 3.77 -12.47 1.07
N THR A 210 2.57 -11.88 1.04
CA THR A 210 1.36 -12.53 1.54
C THR A 210 0.73 -13.47 0.52
N CYS A 211 0.96 -13.25 -0.77
CA CYS A 211 0.34 -13.98 -1.88
C CYS A 211 -1.21 -14.03 -1.82
N LEU A 212 -1.84 -13.00 -1.25
CA LEU A 212 -3.31 -12.98 -1.05
C LEU A 212 -4.07 -12.62 -2.33
N ALA A 213 -3.44 -11.99 -3.32
CA ALA A 213 -4.07 -11.62 -4.58
C ALA A 213 -3.07 -11.59 -5.73
N PRO A 214 -3.51 -11.85 -6.97
CA PRO A 214 -2.64 -11.73 -8.14
C PRO A 214 -2.15 -10.30 -8.33
N ARG A 215 -0.82 -10.10 -8.38
CA ARG A 215 -0.19 -8.77 -8.51
C ARG A 215 -0.58 -8.04 -9.78
N GLN A 216 -0.89 -8.76 -10.86
CA GLN A 216 -1.31 -8.21 -12.15
C GLN A 216 -2.70 -7.55 -12.09
N SER A 217 -3.55 -7.92 -11.11
CA SER A 217 -4.89 -7.36 -10.94
C SER A 217 -4.93 -6.12 -10.04
N MET A 218 -3.88 -5.87 -9.27
CA MET A 218 -3.83 -4.80 -8.27
C MET A 218 -3.92 -3.41 -8.90
N VAL A 219 -4.54 -2.48 -8.18
CA VAL A 219 -4.74 -1.09 -8.59
C VAL A 219 -4.16 -0.16 -7.54
N ARG A 220 -3.23 0.70 -7.95
CA ARG A 220 -2.50 1.63 -7.06
C ARG A 220 -3.44 2.69 -6.47
N ILE A 221 -3.35 2.89 -5.16
CA ILE A 221 -3.98 4.00 -4.42
C ILE A 221 -2.94 5.06 -4.10
N SER A 222 -1.89 4.67 -3.38
CA SER A 222 -0.85 5.60 -2.93
C SER A 222 0.53 4.94 -2.91
N THR A 223 1.58 5.75 -2.91
CA THR A 223 2.97 5.28 -2.89
C THR A 223 3.77 6.14 -1.92
N GLY A 224 4.55 5.49 -1.06
CA GLY A 224 5.35 6.18 -0.07
C GLY A 224 6.52 5.36 0.46
N ARG A 225 7.21 5.88 1.46
CA ARG A 225 8.35 5.18 2.09
C ARG A 225 7.90 3.98 2.91
N ASP A 226 6.77 4.15 3.59
CA ASP A 226 6.09 3.16 4.42
C ASP A 226 4.64 3.62 4.71
N ALA A 227 3.95 3.00 5.66
CA ALA A 227 2.55 3.31 5.97
C ALA A 227 2.32 4.73 6.50
N ALA A 228 3.33 5.44 7.00
CA ALA A 228 3.17 6.83 7.38
C ALA A 228 2.85 7.74 6.19
N ASP A 229 3.30 7.37 5.00
CA ASP A 229 3.04 8.11 3.77
C ASP A 229 1.79 7.62 3.00
N THR A 230 1.23 6.45 3.34
CA THR A 230 0.23 5.75 2.50
C THR A 230 -1.03 5.30 3.26
N ALA A 231 -1.24 5.79 4.47
CA ALA A 231 -2.43 5.48 5.25
C ALA A 231 -3.70 5.92 4.51
N PHE A 232 -4.73 5.05 4.49
CA PHE A 232 -6.02 5.37 3.83
C PHE A 232 -6.78 6.49 4.55
N LEU A 233 -6.50 6.68 5.84
CA LEU A 233 -7.01 7.76 6.68
C LEU A 233 -5.94 8.19 7.66
N ASP A 234 -5.70 9.48 7.71
CA ASP A 234 -4.90 10.13 8.75
C ASP A 234 -5.66 11.29 9.36
N ASN A 235 -5.35 11.63 10.62
CA ASN A 235 -5.95 12.76 11.29
C ASN A 235 -4.91 13.62 12.01
N HIS A 236 -5.07 14.94 11.93
CA HIS A 236 -4.19 15.89 12.55
C HIS A 236 -4.95 16.69 13.63
N LYS A 237 -4.48 16.60 14.87
CA LYS A 237 -5.19 17.10 16.06
C LYS A 237 -6.46 16.28 16.32
N GLY A 238 -7.20 16.64 17.34
CA GLY A 238 -8.47 16.01 17.66
C GLY A 238 -8.40 14.49 17.86
N ALA A 239 -9.54 13.83 17.72
CA ALA A 239 -9.65 12.38 17.89
C ALA A 239 -10.71 11.78 16.98
N VAL A 240 -10.40 10.61 16.40
CA VAL A 240 -11.31 9.85 15.53
C VAL A 240 -11.33 8.39 15.93
N THR A 241 -12.44 7.73 15.65
CA THR A 241 -12.60 6.29 15.81
C THR A 241 -13.19 5.71 14.52
N LEU A 242 -12.51 4.76 13.90
CA LEU A 242 -13.06 4.01 12.77
C LEU A 242 -14.26 3.18 13.25
N LYS A 243 -15.42 3.38 12.65
CA LYS A 243 -16.66 2.68 12.99
C LYS A 243 -16.95 1.54 12.04
N ASN A 244 -16.80 1.79 10.76
CA ASN A 244 -17.03 0.78 9.73
C ASN A 244 -16.13 1.04 8.54
N MET A 245 -15.69 -0.03 7.90
CA MET A 245 -14.96 0.00 6.65
C MET A 245 -15.36 -1.21 5.81
N THR A 246 -15.70 -0.96 4.56
CA THR A 246 -15.95 -2.00 3.57
C THR A 246 -15.17 -1.68 2.31
N VAL A 247 -14.39 -2.61 1.83
CA VAL A 247 -13.63 -2.50 0.60
C VAL A 247 -14.05 -3.62 -0.33
N THR A 248 -14.26 -3.30 -1.60
CA THR A 248 -14.49 -4.30 -2.66
C THR A 248 -13.50 -4.07 -3.80
N ALA A 249 -12.99 -5.17 -4.34
CA ALA A 249 -12.09 -5.15 -5.49
C ALA A 249 -12.30 -6.43 -6.30
N ILE A 250 -12.79 -6.30 -7.53
CA ILE A 250 -13.09 -7.43 -8.41
C ILE A 250 -12.55 -7.22 -9.82
N VAL A 251 -12.31 -8.31 -10.52
CA VAL A 251 -12.02 -8.37 -11.95
C VAL A 251 -13.27 -8.85 -12.67
N ASP A 252 -13.59 -8.24 -13.80
CA ASP A 252 -14.62 -8.74 -14.70
C ASP A 252 -14.04 -9.93 -15.49
N GLY A 253 -14.45 -11.14 -15.14
CA GLY A 253 -13.91 -12.42 -15.62
C GLY A 253 -12.99 -13.11 -14.62
N ASP A 254 -12.11 -13.98 -15.14
CA ASP A 254 -11.19 -14.76 -14.32
C ASP A 254 -10.02 -13.91 -13.79
N LEU A 255 -9.59 -14.20 -12.57
CA LEU A 255 -8.37 -13.64 -12.02
C LEU A 255 -7.15 -14.15 -12.81
N PRO A 256 -6.15 -13.28 -13.08
CA PRO A 256 -4.93 -13.73 -13.73
C PRO A 256 -4.16 -14.71 -12.84
N GLY A 257 -3.39 -15.61 -13.43
CA GLY A 257 -2.39 -16.37 -12.70
C GLY A 257 -1.30 -15.45 -12.16
N ASP A 258 -0.66 -15.82 -11.06
CA ASP A 258 0.51 -15.13 -10.52
C ASP A 258 1.57 -16.13 -10.08
N SER A 259 2.84 -15.78 -10.25
CA SER A 259 3.98 -16.56 -9.81
C SER A 259 5.04 -15.67 -9.19
N ILE A 260 5.54 -16.03 -8.03
CA ILE A 260 6.62 -15.30 -7.33
C ILE A 260 7.90 -15.19 -8.15
N HIS A 261 8.08 -16.06 -9.16
CA HIS A 261 9.22 -16.05 -10.08
C HIS A 261 9.09 -15.02 -11.22
N GLU A 262 7.93 -14.37 -11.34
CA GLU A 262 7.70 -13.37 -12.37
C GLU A 262 7.93 -11.96 -11.85
N LEU A 263 8.63 -11.15 -12.64
CA LEU A 263 8.76 -9.71 -12.39
C LEU A 263 7.53 -8.97 -12.90
N VAL A 264 6.66 -8.57 -11.99
CA VAL A 264 5.42 -7.85 -12.30
C VAL A 264 5.58 -6.38 -11.95
N SER A 265 5.11 -5.48 -12.83
CA SER A 265 4.91 -4.05 -12.51
C SER A 265 3.42 -3.79 -12.31
N LEU A 266 3.06 -2.95 -11.33
CA LEU A 266 1.68 -2.48 -11.17
C LEU A 266 1.28 -1.63 -12.39
N GLY A 267 0.03 -1.86 -12.89
CA GLY A 267 -0.46 -1.14 -14.04
C GLY A 267 -1.96 -1.28 -14.29
#